data_8ad9bdfcc0f937cbc3e1ba6e73768926
#
_entry.id   8ad9bdfcc0f937cbc3e1ba6e73768926
#
_cell.length_a   1.000
_cell.length_b   1.000
_cell.length_c   1.000
_cell.angle_alpha   90.00
_cell.angle_beta   90.00
_cell.angle_gamma   90.00
#
_symmetry.space_group_name_H-M   'P 1'
#
loop_
_entity.id
_entity.type
_entity.pdbx_description
1 polymer ?
#
loop_
_entity_poly.entity_id
_entity_poly.type
_entity_poly.pdbx_seq_one_letter_code
_entity_poly.pdbx_strand_id
1 'polypeptide(L)'
;MSYLIGEQLTGGYGGPDIIRECTVSVDQGEIVVVVGPNGAGKSTAMRALLGMLDLREGRVLLDGQDISALSPQQRVAKGMAFVPQNQNVFVTMTVEENLEMGAYLRRDDITETMEQVFELFPVLKTKHGQIAGELSGGQRQQVAVGRALMTKPTVLMLDEPTAGVSPIVMDEFFDRIIEIKRTGIAILMVEQNARQALNIADRGFVLVTGENRFSDTGEALLANEEVRKSFLGG
;
A
#
# COMPACT_ATOMS: atom_id res chain seq x y z
N MET A 1 4.01 -4.68 19.89
CA MET A 1 3.36 -5.67 19.00
C MET A 1 2.98 -4.91 17.74
N SER A 2 3.32 -5.41 16.56
CA SER A 2 3.00 -4.70 15.32
C SER A 2 1.49 -4.55 15.13
N TYR A 3 1.07 -3.41 14.56
CA TYR A 3 -0.35 -3.06 14.40
C TYR A 3 -1.06 -3.95 13.36
N LEU A 4 -0.44 -4.12 12.17
CA LEU A 4 -0.83 -5.14 11.20
C LEU A 4 0.34 -6.12 11.05
N ILE A 5 0.06 -7.41 11.13
CA ILE A 5 1.06 -8.46 10.91
C ILE A 5 0.47 -9.63 10.15
N GLY A 6 1.15 -10.09 9.13
CA GLY A 6 0.98 -11.40 8.52
C GLY A 6 2.10 -12.29 9.01
N GLU A 7 1.76 -13.32 9.78
CA GLU A 7 2.72 -14.25 10.37
C GLU A 7 2.79 -15.53 9.55
N GLN A 8 3.96 -15.87 9.03
CA GLN A 8 4.26 -17.14 8.35
C GLN A 8 3.24 -17.50 7.25
N LEU A 9 2.86 -16.50 6.46
CA LEU A 9 1.85 -16.64 5.41
C LEU A 9 2.32 -17.61 4.33
N THR A 10 1.57 -18.69 4.11
CA THR A 10 1.80 -19.67 3.04
C THR A 10 0.53 -19.79 2.19
N GLY A 11 0.65 -19.62 0.87
CA GLY A 11 -0.48 -19.73 -0.03
C GLY A 11 -0.23 -19.28 -1.47
N GLY A 12 -1.26 -19.43 -2.30
CA GLY A 12 -1.25 -19.11 -3.74
C GLY A 12 -2.67 -19.06 -4.30
N TYR A 13 -2.80 -19.04 -5.62
CA TYR A 13 -4.09 -18.89 -6.32
C TYR A 13 -4.65 -20.24 -6.81
N GLY A 14 -4.80 -21.23 -5.91
CA GLY A 14 -5.34 -22.54 -6.25
C GLY A 14 -4.34 -23.53 -6.89
N GLY A 15 -3.08 -23.11 -7.03
CA GLY A 15 -1.95 -23.90 -7.53
C GLY A 15 -0.85 -24.06 -6.47
N PRO A 16 0.42 -24.11 -6.90
CA PRO A 16 1.57 -24.06 -5.99
C PRO A 16 1.59 -22.78 -5.14
N ASP A 17 2.20 -22.88 -3.95
CA ASP A 17 2.37 -21.73 -3.07
C ASP A 17 3.32 -20.71 -3.69
N ILE A 18 2.84 -19.46 -3.77
CA ILE A 18 3.61 -18.32 -4.26
C ILE A 18 4.35 -17.65 -3.10
N ILE A 19 3.74 -17.61 -1.92
CA ILE A 19 4.38 -17.17 -0.67
C ILE A 19 4.49 -18.37 0.27
N ARG A 20 5.61 -18.44 1.01
CA ARG A 20 5.93 -19.52 1.96
C ARG A 20 6.54 -18.92 3.20
N GLU A 21 5.95 -19.21 4.35
CA GLU A 21 6.41 -18.70 5.66
C GLU A 21 6.70 -17.18 5.65
N CYS A 22 6.02 -16.44 4.75
CA CYS A 22 6.25 -15.02 4.56
C CYS A 22 5.70 -14.24 5.75
N THR A 23 6.55 -13.44 6.39
CA THR A 23 6.15 -12.57 7.50
C THR A 23 6.36 -11.11 7.11
N VAL A 24 5.29 -10.31 7.22
CA VAL A 24 5.30 -8.86 6.96
C VAL A 24 4.51 -8.17 8.04
N SER A 25 5.04 -7.07 8.56
CA SER A 25 4.37 -6.31 9.62
C SER A 25 4.61 -4.82 9.48
N VAL A 26 3.68 -4.03 10.01
CA VAL A 26 3.79 -2.56 10.08
C VAL A 26 3.15 -2.05 11.36
N ASP A 27 3.75 -1.01 11.95
CA ASP A 27 3.23 -0.30 13.11
C ASP A 27 2.51 0.99 12.73
N GLN A 28 1.71 1.54 13.65
CA GLN A 28 1.05 2.84 13.42
C GLN A 28 2.10 3.94 13.26
N GLY A 29 1.90 4.81 12.27
CA GLY A 29 2.86 5.88 11.96
C GLY A 29 4.20 5.38 11.41
N GLU A 30 4.23 4.18 10.85
CA GLU A 30 5.40 3.57 10.22
C GLU A 30 5.18 3.42 8.70
N ILE A 31 6.24 3.62 7.91
CA ILE A 31 6.31 3.21 6.51
C ILE A 31 7.14 1.94 6.41
N VAL A 32 6.51 0.86 5.99
CA VAL A 32 7.18 -0.40 5.68
C VAL A 32 7.12 -0.67 4.20
N VAL A 33 8.26 -1.02 3.61
CA VAL A 33 8.35 -1.31 2.18
C VAL A 33 8.74 -2.77 1.96
N VAL A 34 8.00 -3.43 1.08
CA VAL A 34 8.32 -4.78 0.61
C VAL A 34 8.94 -4.67 -0.79
N VAL A 35 10.18 -5.09 -0.92
CA VAL A 35 10.93 -5.07 -2.18
C VAL A 35 11.36 -6.47 -2.60
N GLY A 36 11.81 -6.62 -3.84
CA GLY A 36 12.28 -7.89 -4.38
C GLY A 36 12.05 -7.98 -5.89
N PRO A 37 12.60 -8.99 -6.56
CA PRO A 37 12.46 -9.17 -8.01
C PRO A 37 11.00 -9.38 -8.44
N ASN A 38 10.76 -9.24 -9.75
CA ASN A 38 9.45 -9.57 -10.31
C ASN A 38 9.16 -11.07 -10.07
N GLY A 39 7.92 -11.35 -9.65
CA GLY A 39 7.53 -12.73 -9.29
C GLY A 39 7.96 -13.17 -7.87
N ALA A 40 8.59 -12.31 -7.06
CA ALA A 40 8.99 -12.65 -5.70
C ALA A 40 7.82 -12.86 -4.70
N GLY A 41 6.57 -12.61 -5.11
CA GLY A 41 5.40 -12.80 -4.23
C GLY A 41 4.95 -11.53 -3.49
N LYS A 42 5.52 -10.35 -3.78
CA LYS A 42 5.21 -9.08 -3.10
C LYS A 42 3.71 -8.74 -3.10
N SER A 43 3.10 -8.61 -4.28
CA SER A 43 1.66 -8.32 -4.40
C SER A 43 0.79 -9.48 -3.88
N THR A 44 1.31 -10.71 -3.89
CA THR A 44 0.64 -11.88 -3.30
C THR A 44 0.58 -11.75 -1.79
N ALA A 45 1.68 -11.34 -1.13
CA ALA A 45 1.70 -11.07 0.30
C ALA A 45 0.71 -9.95 0.69
N MET A 46 0.65 -8.86 -0.10
CA MET A 46 -0.35 -7.80 0.09
C MET A 46 -1.79 -8.32 -0.02
N ARG A 47 -2.09 -9.13 -1.04
CA ARG A 47 -3.42 -9.72 -1.22
C ARG A 47 -3.78 -10.71 -0.12
N ALA A 48 -2.82 -11.46 0.40
CA ALA A 48 -3.00 -12.34 1.56
C ALA A 48 -3.40 -11.52 2.80
N LEU A 49 -2.70 -10.42 3.07
CA LEU A 49 -3.03 -9.51 4.18
C LEU A 49 -4.44 -8.92 4.04
N LEU A 50 -4.90 -8.66 2.82
CA LEU A 50 -6.25 -8.14 2.58
C LEU A 50 -7.34 -9.23 2.57
N GLY A 51 -6.98 -10.51 2.63
CA GLY A 51 -7.95 -11.62 2.54
C GLY A 51 -8.42 -11.93 1.12
N MET A 52 -7.64 -11.54 0.11
CA MET A 52 -7.89 -11.84 -1.30
C MET A 52 -7.18 -13.12 -1.77
N LEU A 53 -6.56 -13.83 -0.84
CA LEU A 53 -5.86 -15.09 -1.05
C LEU A 53 -6.24 -16.07 0.04
N ASP A 54 -6.55 -17.30 -0.33
CA ASP A 54 -6.76 -18.37 0.64
C ASP A 54 -5.39 -18.84 1.18
N LEU A 55 -5.15 -18.57 2.45
CA LEU A 55 -3.96 -19.04 3.13
C LEU A 55 -4.10 -20.52 3.48
N ARG A 56 -3.05 -21.30 3.24
CA ARG A 56 -2.93 -22.68 3.73
C ARG A 56 -2.38 -22.73 5.15
N GLU A 57 -1.45 -21.80 5.45
CA GLU A 57 -0.82 -21.67 6.76
C GLU A 57 -0.56 -20.21 7.07
N GLY A 58 -0.33 -19.92 8.33
CA GLY A 58 -0.13 -18.56 8.83
C GLY A 58 -1.42 -17.88 9.24
N ARG A 59 -1.29 -16.65 9.70
CA ARG A 59 -2.43 -15.83 10.15
C ARG A 59 -2.18 -14.35 9.93
N VAL A 60 -3.27 -13.57 9.93
CA VAL A 60 -3.23 -12.12 9.83
C VAL A 60 -3.84 -11.52 11.09
N LEU A 61 -3.07 -10.68 11.77
CA LEU A 61 -3.49 -9.96 12.97
C LEU A 61 -3.59 -8.46 12.66
N LEU A 62 -4.65 -7.82 13.12
CA LEU A 62 -4.82 -6.37 13.11
C LEU A 62 -5.14 -5.91 14.54
N ASP A 63 -4.30 -5.03 15.09
CA ASP A 63 -4.42 -4.57 16.48
C ASP A 63 -4.55 -5.73 17.47
N GLY A 64 -3.74 -6.79 17.29
CA GLY A 64 -3.73 -7.99 18.09
C GLY A 64 -4.92 -8.95 17.85
N GLN A 65 -5.90 -8.58 17.03
CA GLN A 65 -7.05 -9.43 16.70
C GLN A 65 -6.76 -10.27 15.46
N ASP A 66 -7.04 -11.57 15.53
CA ASP A 66 -6.97 -12.44 14.35
C ASP A 66 -8.11 -12.12 13.37
N ILE A 67 -7.71 -11.71 12.17
CA ILE A 67 -8.63 -11.37 11.08
C ILE A 67 -8.50 -12.34 9.90
N SER A 68 -7.82 -13.46 10.06
CA SER A 68 -7.52 -14.41 8.98
C SER A 68 -8.78 -14.92 8.27
N ALA A 69 -9.86 -15.18 9.03
CA ALA A 69 -11.13 -15.65 8.49
C ALA A 69 -12.03 -14.54 7.91
N LEU A 70 -11.66 -13.26 8.04
CA LEU A 70 -12.50 -12.15 7.58
C LEU A 70 -12.35 -11.94 6.07
N SER A 71 -13.49 -11.65 5.41
CA SER A 71 -13.50 -11.24 4.00
C SER A 71 -12.79 -9.90 3.78
N PRO A 72 -12.34 -9.58 2.54
CA PRO A 72 -11.73 -8.28 2.23
C PRO A 72 -12.60 -7.10 2.69
N GLN A 73 -13.91 -7.16 2.45
CA GLN A 73 -14.85 -6.11 2.86
C GLN A 73 -14.88 -5.91 4.38
N GLN A 74 -14.83 -7.00 5.15
CA GLN A 74 -14.78 -6.93 6.60
C GLN A 74 -13.45 -6.37 7.11
N ARG A 75 -12.32 -6.67 6.44
CA ARG A 75 -11.01 -6.08 6.75
C ARG A 75 -10.98 -4.58 6.44
N VAL A 76 -11.58 -4.16 5.32
CA VAL A 76 -11.75 -2.72 5.00
C VAL A 76 -12.60 -2.04 6.07
N ALA A 77 -13.71 -2.64 6.51
CA ALA A 77 -14.54 -2.09 7.57
C ALA A 77 -13.82 -1.99 8.93
N LYS A 78 -12.71 -2.72 9.12
CA LYS A 78 -11.82 -2.62 10.29
C LYS A 78 -10.70 -1.58 10.14
N GLY A 79 -10.69 -0.82 9.06
CA GLY A 79 -9.73 0.26 8.84
C GLY A 79 -8.56 -0.07 7.90
N MET A 80 -8.61 -1.17 7.16
CA MET A 80 -7.61 -1.44 6.11
C MET A 80 -8.06 -0.81 4.80
N ALA A 81 -7.16 -0.08 4.12
CA ALA A 81 -7.38 0.42 2.77
C ALA A 81 -6.31 -0.13 1.82
N PHE A 82 -6.70 -0.38 0.57
CA PHE A 82 -5.80 -0.94 -0.44
C PHE A 82 -5.91 -0.17 -1.75
N VAL A 83 -4.77 0.21 -2.28
CA VAL A 83 -4.62 0.83 -3.61
C VAL A 83 -3.89 -0.16 -4.51
N PRO A 84 -4.57 -0.80 -5.47
CA PRO A 84 -3.94 -1.71 -6.41
C PRO A 84 -3.11 -0.97 -7.45
N GLN A 85 -2.14 -1.64 -8.05
CA GLN A 85 -1.28 -1.10 -9.12
C GLN A 85 -2.08 -0.61 -10.34
N ASN A 86 -3.09 -1.38 -10.76
CA ASN A 86 -3.87 -1.10 -11.96
C ASN A 86 -5.35 -0.94 -11.63
N GLN A 87 -6.09 -0.25 -12.55
CA GLN A 87 -7.53 -0.03 -12.42
C GLN A 87 -7.93 0.59 -11.07
N ASN A 88 -7.09 1.49 -10.60
CA ASN A 88 -7.19 2.09 -9.26
C ASN A 88 -8.09 3.33 -9.21
N VAL A 89 -8.71 3.74 -10.32
CA VAL A 89 -9.69 4.85 -10.40
C VAL A 89 -10.86 4.49 -11.31
N PHE A 90 -12.02 5.09 -11.08
CA PHE A 90 -13.17 5.04 -12.00
C PHE A 90 -12.99 6.10 -13.08
N VAL A 91 -12.49 5.68 -14.24
CA VAL A 91 -12.05 6.57 -15.32
C VAL A 91 -13.16 7.41 -15.94
N THR A 92 -14.42 7.01 -15.81
CA THR A 92 -15.60 7.70 -16.32
C THR A 92 -16.26 8.65 -15.33
N MET A 93 -15.80 8.64 -14.07
CA MET A 93 -16.26 9.52 -13.01
C MET A 93 -15.33 10.71 -12.86
N THR A 94 -15.82 11.80 -12.28
CA THR A 94 -15.02 12.95 -11.88
C THR A 94 -14.08 12.59 -10.74
N VAL A 95 -13.12 13.48 -10.44
CA VAL A 95 -12.25 13.36 -9.27
C VAL A 95 -13.09 13.30 -7.99
N GLU A 96 -14.04 14.21 -7.82
CA GLU A 96 -14.90 14.29 -6.64
C GLU A 96 -15.73 13.02 -6.46
N GLU A 97 -16.40 12.54 -7.52
CA GLU A 97 -17.15 11.28 -7.49
C GLU A 97 -16.27 10.07 -7.13
N ASN A 98 -15.02 10.04 -7.62
CA ASN A 98 -14.06 9.00 -7.22
C ASN A 98 -13.77 9.05 -5.71
N LEU A 99 -13.58 10.23 -5.14
CA LEU A 99 -13.33 10.41 -3.72
C LEU A 99 -14.57 10.01 -2.90
N GLU A 100 -15.76 10.45 -3.28
CA GLU A 100 -17.03 10.09 -2.64
C GLU A 100 -17.25 8.56 -2.62
N MET A 101 -16.90 7.87 -3.71
CA MET A 101 -16.95 6.40 -3.76
C MET A 101 -16.05 5.74 -2.71
N GLY A 102 -14.95 6.39 -2.30
CA GLY A 102 -14.12 5.93 -1.19
C GLY A 102 -14.85 5.93 0.15
N ALA A 103 -15.80 6.83 0.33
CA ALA A 103 -16.59 6.96 1.54
C ALA A 103 -17.91 6.15 1.51
N TYR A 104 -18.15 5.32 0.49
CA TYR A 104 -19.43 4.63 0.26
C TYR A 104 -19.96 3.83 1.46
N LEU A 105 -19.08 3.26 2.28
CA LEU A 105 -19.47 2.51 3.47
C LEU A 105 -19.72 3.39 4.71
N ARG A 106 -19.38 4.66 4.65
CA ARG A 106 -19.52 5.61 5.76
C ARG A 106 -20.95 6.16 5.84
N ARG A 107 -21.34 6.62 7.04
CA ARG A 107 -22.65 7.21 7.32
C ARG A 107 -22.53 8.61 7.91
N ASP A 108 -21.31 9.04 8.22
CA ASP A 108 -20.98 10.35 8.75
C ASP A 108 -20.78 11.38 7.62
N ASP A 109 -20.68 12.65 7.99
CA ASP A 109 -20.33 13.72 7.05
C ASP A 109 -18.87 13.53 6.57
N ILE A 110 -18.69 13.52 5.26
CA ILE A 110 -17.40 13.30 4.60
C ILE A 110 -16.65 14.59 4.25
N THR A 111 -17.28 15.77 4.46
CA THR A 111 -16.76 17.08 4.04
C THR A 111 -15.38 17.35 4.61
N GLU A 112 -15.18 17.14 5.90
CA GLU A 112 -13.88 17.33 6.55
C GLU A 112 -12.80 16.41 5.96
N THR A 113 -13.13 15.14 5.71
CA THR A 113 -12.19 14.17 5.12
C THR A 113 -11.84 14.55 3.68
N MET A 114 -12.83 15.03 2.92
CA MET A 114 -12.64 15.53 1.55
C MET A 114 -11.66 16.71 1.53
N GLU A 115 -11.84 17.69 2.44
CA GLU A 115 -10.93 18.83 2.54
C GLU A 115 -9.51 18.38 2.94
N GLN A 116 -9.35 17.45 3.88
CA GLN A 116 -8.04 16.87 4.23
C GLN A 116 -7.35 16.21 3.04
N VAL A 117 -8.10 15.49 2.19
CA VAL A 117 -7.58 14.92 0.94
C VAL A 117 -7.17 16.01 -0.04
N PHE A 118 -7.94 17.09 -0.15
CA PHE A 118 -7.59 18.22 -1.01
C PHE A 118 -6.39 19.04 -0.48
N GLU A 119 -6.19 19.12 0.82
CA GLU A 119 -4.99 19.72 1.42
C GLU A 119 -3.75 18.88 1.10
N LEU A 120 -3.87 17.57 1.21
CA LEU A 120 -2.79 16.63 0.88
C LEU A 120 -2.47 16.63 -0.63
N PHE A 121 -3.50 16.72 -1.47
CA PHE A 121 -3.39 16.70 -2.94
C PHE A 121 -4.07 17.93 -3.57
N PRO A 122 -3.47 19.13 -3.52
CA PRO A 122 -4.11 20.37 -3.99
C PRO A 122 -4.59 20.34 -5.45
N VAL A 123 -3.91 19.56 -6.30
CA VAL A 123 -4.30 19.38 -7.70
C VAL A 123 -5.68 18.72 -7.83
N LEU A 124 -6.08 17.86 -6.90
CA LEU A 124 -7.39 17.23 -6.91
C LEU A 124 -8.49 18.25 -6.61
N LYS A 125 -8.24 19.22 -5.71
CA LYS A 125 -9.17 20.32 -5.45
C LYS A 125 -9.39 21.17 -6.70
N THR A 126 -8.30 21.52 -7.40
CA THR A 126 -8.36 22.32 -8.63
C THR A 126 -9.11 21.60 -9.75
N LYS A 127 -9.02 20.26 -9.79
CA LYS A 127 -9.58 19.41 -10.84
C LYS A 127 -10.77 18.58 -10.39
N HIS A 128 -11.45 18.94 -9.28
CA HIS A 128 -12.49 18.10 -8.66
C HIS A 128 -13.61 17.69 -9.63
N GLY A 129 -14.02 18.59 -10.53
CA GLY A 129 -15.04 18.32 -11.54
C GLY A 129 -14.52 17.68 -12.86
N GLN A 130 -13.19 17.45 -12.99
CA GLN A 130 -12.62 16.84 -14.19
C GLN A 130 -12.79 15.32 -14.16
N ILE A 131 -13.08 14.71 -15.31
CA ILE A 131 -13.13 13.25 -15.48
C ILE A 131 -11.75 12.62 -15.19
N ALA A 132 -11.70 11.64 -14.30
CA ALA A 132 -10.44 11.04 -13.86
C ALA A 132 -9.64 10.37 -14.99
N GLY A 133 -10.30 9.90 -16.04
CA GLY A 133 -9.66 9.35 -17.24
C GLY A 133 -8.80 10.35 -18.01
N GLU A 134 -9.06 11.64 -17.89
CA GLU A 134 -8.33 12.73 -18.56
C GLU A 134 -7.09 13.21 -17.79
N LEU A 135 -6.90 12.71 -16.57
CA LEU A 135 -5.78 13.07 -15.72
C LEU A 135 -4.48 12.37 -16.17
N SER A 136 -3.32 12.95 -15.81
CA SER A 136 -2.03 12.26 -15.96
C SER A 136 -1.96 11.02 -15.06
N GLY A 137 -1.02 10.10 -15.35
CA GLY A 137 -0.81 8.90 -14.54
C GLY A 137 -0.59 9.21 -13.05
N GLY A 138 0.28 10.19 -12.74
CA GLY A 138 0.54 10.61 -11.36
C GLY A 138 -0.67 11.25 -10.68
N GLN A 139 -1.47 12.04 -11.42
CA GLN A 139 -2.72 12.60 -10.89
C GLN A 139 -3.77 11.52 -10.62
N ARG A 140 -3.90 10.52 -11.50
CA ARG A 140 -4.76 9.36 -11.21
C ARG A 140 -4.31 8.60 -9.97
N GLN A 141 -3.00 8.47 -9.77
CA GLN A 141 -2.48 7.84 -8.55
C GLN A 141 -2.85 8.62 -7.29
N GLN A 142 -2.79 9.96 -7.32
CA GLN A 142 -3.26 10.80 -6.23
C GLN A 142 -4.77 10.62 -5.96
N VAL A 143 -5.60 10.51 -7.01
CA VAL A 143 -7.03 10.19 -6.87
C VAL A 143 -7.21 8.83 -6.19
N ALA A 144 -6.45 7.81 -6.57
CA ALA A 144 -6.56 6.47 -6.01
C ALA A 144 -6.20 6.44 -4.51
N VAL A 145 -5.12 7.14 -4.12
CA VAL A 145 -4.74 7.29 -2.71
C VAL A 145 -5.76 8.14 -1.95
N GLY A 146 -6.19 9.27 -2.52
CA GLY A 146 -7.23 10.12 -1.93
C GLY A 146 -8.52 9.32 -1.67
N ARG A 147 -8.98 8.53 -2.65
CA ARG A 147 -10.12 7.64 -2.48
C ARG A 147 -9.94 6.63 -1.34
N ALA A 148 -8.75 6.06 -1.20
CA ALA A 148 -8.45 5.16 -0.11
C ALA A 148 -8.50 5.88 1.25
N LEU A 149 -8.00 7.11 1.34
CA LEU A 149 -8.04 7.93 2.56
C LEU A 149 -9.47 8.33 2.97
N MET A 150 -10.40 8.43 2.02
CA MET A 150 -11.82 8.70 2.32
C MET A 150 -12.47 7.64 3.21
N THR A 151 -11.90 6.43 3.30
CA THR A 151 -12.36 5.39 4.24
C THR A 151 -11.98 5.69 5.70
N LYS A 152 -11.16 6.71 5.99
CA LYS A 152 -10.48 6.97 7.28
C LYS A 152 -9.69 5.74 7.75
N PRO A 153 -8.72 5.24 6.98
CA PRO A 153 -8.05 4.00 7.30
C PRO A 153 -7.07 4.17 8.46
N THR A 154 -6.83 3.07 9.18
CA THR A 154 -5.72 2.94 10.12
C THR A 154 -4.50 2.28 9.48
N VAL A 155 -4.71 1.54 8.39
CA VAL A 155 -3.66 0.93 7.56
C VAL A 155 -3.92 1.25 6.09
N LEU A 156 -2.93 1.82 5.42
CA LEU A 156 -2.93 2.08 3.98
C LEU A 156 -1.92 1.14 3.29
N MET A 157 -2.43 0.31 2.39
CA MET A 157 -1.64 -0.66 1.62
C MET A 157 -1.55 -0.21 0.16
N LEU A 158 -0.33 -0.10 -0.38
CA LEU A 158 -0.05 0.44 -1.72
C LEU A 158 0.73 -0.59 -2.55
N ASP A 159 0.16 -1.05 -3.67
CA ASP A 159 0.80 -2.03 -4.56
C ASP A 159 1.39 -1.30 -5.79
N GLU A 160 2.71 -1.15 -5.82
CA GLU A 160 3.51 -0.46 -6.85
C GLU A 160 2.94 0.91 -7.27
N PRO A 161 2.71 1.83 -6.30
CA PRO A 161 2.04 3.10 -6.57
C PRO A 161 2.82 4.04 -7.50
N THR A 162 4.12 3.84 -7.68
CA THR A 162 4.95 4.67 -8.56
C THR A 162 5.21 4.03 -9.94
N ALA A 163 4.56 2.90 -10.25
CA ALA A 163 4.73 2.25 -11.54
C ALA A 163 4.33 3.14 -12.72
N GLY A 164 5.26 3.36 -13.65
CA GLY A 164 5.00 4.12 -14.88
C GLY A 164 4.89 5.64 -14.70
N VAL A 165 5.27 6.20 -13.54
CA VAL A 165 5.37 7.66 -13.33
C VAL A 165 6.80 8.16 -13.55
N SER A 166 6.95 9.45 -13.85
CA SER A 166 8.29 10.05 -14.00
C SER A 166 8.98 10.20 -12.64
N PRO A 167 10.33 10.26 -12.59
CA PRO A 167 11.08 10.41 -11.33
C PRO A 167 10.63 11.61 -10.48
N ILE A 168 10.35 12.74 -11.09
CA ILE A 168 9.89 13.96 -10.38
C ILE A 168 8.53 13.70 -9.69
N VAL A 169 7.58 13.09 -10.41
CA VAL A 169 6.26 12.76 -9.87
C VAL A 169 6.36 11.70 -8.79
N MET A 170 7.34 10.79 -8.88
CA MET A 170 7.60 9.77 -7.86
C MET A 170 8.10 10.42 -6.56
N ASP A 171 9.04 11.36 -6.63
CA ASP A 171 9.55 12.07 -5.46
C ASP A 171 8.42 12.87 -4.77
N GLU A 172 7.62 13.62 -5.54
CA GLU A 172 6.43 14.31 -5.02
C GLU A 172 5.44 13.34 -4.36
N PHE A 173 5.24 12.16 -4.93
CA PHE A 173 4.35 11.15 -4.36
C PHE A 173 4.89 10.61 -3.04
N PHE A 174 6.18 10.33 -2.94
CA PHE A 174 6.80 9.87 -1.70
C PHE A 174 6.74 10.93 -0.59
N ASP A 175 6.87 12.22 -0.92
CA ASP A 175 6.66 13.30 0.05
C ASP A 175 5.24 13.25 0.64
N ARG A 176 4.21 13.00 -0.20
CA ARG A 176 2.82 12.84 0.28
C ARG A 176 2.65 11.59 1.15
N ILE A 177 3.33 10.50 0.84
CA ILE A 177 3.32 9.29 1.70
C ILE A 177 3.91 9.59 3.08
N ILE A 178 4.98 10.39 3.16
CA ILE A 178 5.56 10.83 4.44
C ILE A 178 4.56 11.72 5.20
N GLU A 179 3.83 12.60 4.52
CA GLU A 179 2.77 13.42 5.16
C GLU A 179 1.65 12.55 5.71
N ILE A 180 1.18 11.52 4.97
CA ILE A 180 0.17 10.56 5.42
C ILE A 180 0.67 9.82 6.67
N LYS A 181 1.93 9.34 6.68
CA LYS A 181 2.53 8.69 7.86
C LYS A 181 2.41 9.55 9.12
N ARG A 182 2.63 10.88 9.00
CA ARG A 182 2.57 11.83 10.14
C ARG A 182 1.19 11.91 10.79
N THR A 183 0.13 11.48 10.11
CA THR A 183 -1.22 11.38 10.68
C THR A 183 -1.41 10.14 11.56
N GLY A 184 -0.40 9.26 11.67
CA GLY A 184 -0.44 8.04 12.47
C GLY A 184 -0.93 6.80 11.69
N ILE A 185 -1.24 6.93 10.41
CA ILE A 185 -1.63 5.78 9.56
C ILE A 185 -0.41 4.86 9.36
N ALA A 186 -0.61 3.55 9.55
CA ALA A 186 0.36 2.53 9.19
C ALA A 186 0.41 2.39 7.66
N ILE A 187 1.59 2.46 7.04
CA ILE A 187 1.73 2.39 5.59
C ILE A 187 2.55 1.16 5.21
N LEU A 188 1.94 0.25 4.47
CA LEU A 188 2.62 -0.90 3.89
C LEU A 188 2.64 -0.75 2.36
N MET A 189 3.82 -0.66 1.78
CA MET A 189 4.00 -0.42 0.35
C MET A 189 4.82 -1.54 -0.29
N VAL A 190 4.37 -2.01 -1.44
CA VAL A 190 5.18 -2.84 -2.34
C VAL A 190 5.72 -1.94 -3.43
N GLU A 191 7.03 -2.02 -3.72
CA GLU A 191 7.64 -1.21 -4.77
C GLU A 191 8.66 -1.98 -5.59
N GLN A 192 8.72 -1.61 -6.88
CA GLN A 192 9.76 -2.06 -7.79
C GLN A 192 10.99 -1.13 -7.74
N ASN A 193 10.76 0.17 -7.55
CA ASN A 193 11.83 1.19 -7.37
C ASN A 193 12.39 1.13 -5.94
N ALA A 194 13.01 -0.02 -5.62
CA ALA A 194 13.39 -0.38 -4.28
C ALA A 194 14.27 0.67 -3.59
N ARG A 195 15.23 1.28 -4.31
CA ARG A 195 16.15 2.27 -3.72
C ARG A 195 15.41 3.51 -3.21
N GLN A 196 14.52 4.07 -4.02
CA GLN A 196 13.77 5.28 -3.66
C GLN A 196 12.76 4.98 -2.55
N ALA A 197 12.07 3.84 -2.62
CA ALA A 197 11.12 3.43 -1.59
C ALA A 197 11.79 3.17 -0.24
N LEU A 198 12.96 2.50 -0.21
CA LEU A 198 13.71 2.26 1.02
C LEU A 198 14.27 3.54 1.65
N ASN A 199 14.52 4.61 0.87
CA ASN A 199 14.96 5.90 1.41
C ASN A 199 13.92 6.56 2.33
N ILE A 200 12.62 6.30 2.12
CA ILE A 200 11.54 6.84 2.95
C ILE A 200 11.02 5.84 3.98
N ALA A 201 11.46 4.58 3.91
CA ALA A 201 10.98 3.51 4.75
C ALA A 201 11.65 3.51 6.13
N ASP A 202 10.87 3.32 7.18
CA ASP A 202 11.39 3.03 8.51
C ASP A 202 11.96 1.60 8.55
N ARG A 203 11.24 0.64 7.96
CA ARG A 203 11.67 -0.76 7.78
C ARG A 203 11.37 -1.26 6.38
N GLY A 204 12.09 -2.30 5.98
CA GLY A 204 11.85 -2.99 4.73
C GLY A 204 11.94 -4.50 4.87
N PHE A 205 11.27 -5.19 3.97
CA PHE A 205 11.37 -6.62 3.76
C PHE A 205 11.82 -6.89 2.33
N VAL A 206 12.83 -7.73 2.17
CA VAL A 206 13.25 -8.21 0.85
C VAL A 206 12.70 -9.61 0.64
N LEU A 207 11.76 -9.76 -0.30
CA LEU A 207 11.20 -11.06 -0.67
C LEU A 207 11.94 -11.65 -1.87
N VAL A 208 12.20 -12.96 -1.79
CA VAL A 208 12.76 -13.74 -2.89
C VAL A 208 12.01 -15.08 -2.96
N THR A 209 11.43 -15.38 -4.10
CA THR A 209 10.68 -16.64 -4.34
C THR A 209 9.64 -16.98 -3.25
N GLY A 210 8.96 -15.95 -2.76
CA GLY A 210 7.86 -16.08 -1.77
C GLY A 210 8.29 -16.05 -0.31
N GLU A 211 9.59 -15.94 -0.03
CA GLU A 211 10.13 -15.98 1.34
C GLU A 211 10.85 -14.68 1.71
N ASN A 212 10.92 -14.38 3.01
CA ASN A 212 11.71 -13.27 3.51
C ASN A 212 13.21 -13.61 3.45
N ARG A 213 13.96 -12.81 2.68
CA ARG A 213 15.43 -12.97 2.61
C ARG A 213 16.15 -12.03 3.57
N PHE A 214 15.68 -10.76 3.66
CA PHE A 214 16.20 -9.74 4.57
C PHE A 214 15.04 -8.96 5.18
N SER A 215 15.25 -8.49 6.40
CA SER A 215 14.36 -7.55 7.08
C SER A 215 15.20 -6.67 7.99
N ASP A 216 15.16 -5.36 7.77
CA ASP A 216 15.89 -4.38 8.58
C ASP A 216 15.30 -2.96 8.35
N THR A 217 15.91 -1.94 8.93
CA THR A 217 15.60 -0.54 8.62
C THR A 217 15.87 -0.25 7.13
N GLY A 218 15.17 0.73 6.55
CA GLY A 218 15.41 1.14 5.17
C GLY A 218 16.88 1.50 4.93
N GLU A 219 17.50 2.25 5.86
CA GLU A 219 18.91 2.65 5.80
C GLU A 219 19.85 1.42 5.81
N ALA A 220 19.63 0.46 6.71
CA ALA A 220 20.46 -0.74 6.81
C ALA A 220 20.37 -1.60 5.54
N LEU A 221 19.17 -1.74 4.97
CA LEU A 221 18.99 -2.46 3.70
C LEU A 221 19.68 -1.76 2.53
N LEU A 222 19.65 -0.42 2.47
CA LEU A 222 20.36 0.37 1.47
C LEU A 222 21.88 0.25 1.59
N ALA A 223 22.39 0.08 2.81
CA ALA A 223 23.82 -0.12 3.09
C ALA A 223 24.29 -1.57 2.83
N ASN A 224 23.39 -2.53 2.85
CA ASN A 224 23.70 -3.95 2.68
C ASN A 224 24.20 -4.25 1.26
N GLU A 225 25.42 -4.80 1.15
CA GLU A 225 26.07 -5.06 -0.15
C GLU A 225 25.35 -6.14 -0.98
N GLU A 226 24.83 -7.19 -0.35
CA GLU A 226 24.07 -8.24 -1.02
C GLU A 226 22.74 -7.71 -1.56
N VAL A 227 22.02 -6.92 -0.75
CA VAL A 227 20.77 -6.26 -1.16
C VAL A 227 21.01 -5.32 -2.33
N ARG A 228 22.06 -4.50 -2.26
CA ARG A 228 22.42 -3.54 -3.33
C ARG A 228 22.71 -4.26 -4.65
N LYS A 229 23.54 -5.28 -4.63
CA LYS A 229 23.94 -6.02 -5.84
C LYS A 229 22.79 -6.81 -6.46
N SER A 230 21.94 -7.41 -5.61
CA SER A 230 20.91 -8.35 -6.08
C SER A 230 19.56 -7.70 -6.39
N PHE A 231 19.22 -6.56 -5.72
CA PHE A 231 17.86 -6.03 -5.74
C PHE A 231 17.75 -4.52 -6.00
N LEU A 232 18.85 -3.74 -5.90
CA LEU A 232 18.81 -2.28 -6.07
C LEU A 232 19.45 -1.79 -7.37
N GLY A 233 19.88 -2.70 -8.25
CA GLY A 233 20.52 -2.35 -9.53
C GLY A 233 21.88 -1.68 -9.32
N GLY A 234 22.80 -2.40 -8.64
CA GLY A 234 24.11 -1.92 -8.23
C GLY A 234 25.03 -1.38 -9.32
#